data_0db9d13f88760ccfce5582435bf8e0f5
#
_entry.id   0db9d13f88760ccfce5582435bf8e0f5
#
_cell.length_a   1.000
_cell.length_b   1.000
_cell.length_c   1.000
_cell.angle_alpha   90.00
_cell.angle_beta   90.00
_cell.angle_gamma   90.00
#
_symmetry.space_group_name_H-M   'P 1'
#
loop_
_entity.id
_entity.type
_entity.pdbx_description
1 polymer ?
#
loop_
_entity_poly.entity_id
_entity_poly.type
_entity_poly.pdbx_seq_one_letter_code
_entity_poly.pdbx_strand_id
1 'polypeptide(L)'
;MGDIRIGRISSVNYAAGTARVVYSDRDNSVTQEFPILDNGAYEMPKIDDMVVVAHLTNAPSAGVILGKFWNGANVPPEGKRGIVRKDIDNGKCVIRYDSEHTTAQVNCGGTIEITGAVSVEISGAEVTINGDEGDVVVNGVSLVNHTHGSGPAPSKE
;
A
#
# COMPACT_ATOMS: atom_id res chain seq x y z
N MET A 1 -4.35 -13.94 -32.56
CA MET A 1 -4.02 -12.59 -32.09
C MET A 1 -4.42 -12.54 -30.63
N GLY A 2 -3.49 -12.17 -29.73
CA GLY A 2 -3.81 -12.02 -28.31
C GLY A 2 -4.87 -10.91 -28.14
N ASP A 3 -5.72 -11.03 -27.14
CA ASP A 3 -6.85 -10.13 -26.93
C ASP A 3 -6.71 -9.49 -25.55
N ILE A 4 -6.85 -8.18 -25.46
CA ILE A 4 -6.86 -7.43 -24.19
C ILE A 4 -8.30 -7.13 -23.84
N ARG A 5 -8.69 -7.46 -22.61
CA ARG A 5 -10.07 -7.30 -22.13
C ARG A 5 -10.11 -6.63 -20.79
N ILE A 6 -11.25 -6.02 -20.54
CA ILE A 6 -11.60 -5.50 -19.21
C ILE A 6 -12.63 -6.45 -18.61
N GLY A 7 -12.40 -6.85 -17.38
CA GLY A 7 -13.33 -7.69 -16.63
C GLY A 7 -13.33 -7.31 -15.15
N ARG A 8 -14.12 -8.05 -14.39
CA ARG A 8 -14.30 -7.83 -12.96
C ARG A 8 -13.83 -9.07 -12.21
N ILE A 9 -13.09 -8.89 -11.13
CA ILE A 9 -12.63 -10.01 -10.29
C ILE A 9 -13.85 -10.69 -9.64
N SER A 10 -13.98 -12.00 -9.83
CA SER A 10 -15.05 -12.82 -9.24
C SER A 10 -14.58 -13.66 -8.07
N SER A 11 -13.31 -14.09 -8.06
CA SER A 11 -12.70 -14.80 -6.94
C SER A 11 -11.18 -14.62 -6.95
N VAL A 12 -10.55 -14.75 -5.78
CA VAL A 12 -9.09 -14.58 -5.59
C VAL A 12 -8.54 -15.79 -4.86
N ASN A 13 -7.46 -16.34 -5.37
CA ASN A 13 -6.66 -17.39 -4.73
C ASN A 13 -5.35 -16.78 -4.23
N TYR A 14 -5.33 -16.34 -2.99
CA TYR A 14 -4.18 -15.65 -2.38
C TYR A 14 -2.92 -16.52 -2.32
N ALA A 15 -3.09 -17.84 -2.09
CA ALA A 15 -1.96 -18.76 -1.97
C ALA A 15 -1.26 -19.01 -3.31
N ALA A 16 -2.02 -18.99 -4.41
CA ALA A 16 -1.49 -19.23 -5.75
C ALA A 16 -1.14 -17.94 -6.50
N GLY A 17 -1.52 -16.76 -6.01
CA GLY A 17 -1.35 -15.49 -6.73
C GLY A 17 -2.19 -15.40 -7.99
N THR A 18 -3.41 -16.02 -7.98
CA THR A 18 -4.31 -16.10 -9.13
C THR A 18 -5.69 -15.54 -8.80
N ALA A 19 -6.44 -15.21 -9.84
CA ALA A 19 -7.84 -14.81 -9.69
C ALA A 19 -8.67 -15.24 -10.90
N ARG A 20 -10.00 -15.29 -10.72
CA ARG A 20 -10.96 -15.49 -11.80
C ARG A 20 -11.60 -14.16 -12.16
N VAL A 21 -11.86 -13.96 -13.43
CA VAL A 21 -12.44 -12.74 -13.97
C VAL A 21 -13.76 -13.05 -14.67
N VAL A 22 -14.78 -12.24 -14.40
CA VAL A 22 -16.07 -12.28 -15.09
C VAL A 22 -16.12 -11.18 -16.16
N TYR A 23 -16.62 -11.53 -17.34
CA TYR A 23 -16.81 -10.63 -18.47
C TYR A 23 -18.31 -10.34 -18.67
N SER A 24 -18.75 -9.13 -18.37
CA SER A 24 -20.14 -8.72 -18.49
C SER A 24 -20.64 -8.66 -19.95
N ASP A 25 -19.71 -8.45 -20.89
CA ASP A 25 -19.97 -8.42 -22.34
C ASP A 25 -20.07 -9.81 -22.98
N ARG A 26 -19.90 -10.88 -22.16
CA ARG A 26 -19.98 -12.29 -22.60
C ARG A 26 -20.85 -13.13 -21.68
N ASP A 27 -22.08 -12.75 -21.53
CA ASP A 27 -23.09 -13.50 -20.73
C ASP A 27 -22.60 -13.82 -19.31
N ASN A 28 -21.80 -12.92 -18.72
CA ASN A 28 -21.14 -13.12 -17.42
C ASN A 28 -20.25 -14.37 -17.36
N SER A 29 -19.61 -14.73 -18.47
CA SER A 29 -18.68 -15.85 -18.48
C SER A 29 -17.52 -15.61 -17.53
N VAL A 30 -17.15 -16.63 -16.75
CA VAL A 30 -16.07 -16.60 -15.77
C VAL A 30 -14.87 -17.37 -16.32
N THR A 31 -13.70 -16.78 -16.19
CA THR A 31 -12.43 -17.41 -16.63
C THR A 31 -12.04 -18.57 -15.71
N GLN A 32 -11.05 -19.35 -16.15
CA GLN A 32 -10.22 -20.12 -15.25
C GLN A 32 -9.39 -19.19 -14.36
N GLU A 33 -8.63 -19.74 -13.43
CA GLU A 33 -7.69 -18.95 -12.64
C GLU A 33 -6.55 -18.44 -13.52
N PHE A 34 -6.41 -17.12 -13.59
CA PHE A 34 -5.31 -16.45 -14.28
C PHE A 34 -4.30 -15.92 -13.27
N PRO A 35 -3.00 -16.04 -13.54
CA PRO A 35 -1.98 -15.42 -12.72
C PRO A 35 -2.12 -13.90 -12.74
N ILE A 36 -1.80 -13.27 -11.62
CA ILE A 36 -1.70 -11.83 -11.49
C ILE A 36 -0.27 -11.42 -11.79
N LEU A 37 -0.09 -10.33 -12.55
CA LEU A 37 1.22 -9.81 -12.89
C LEU A 37 1.96 -9.39 -11.59
N ASP A 38 3.14 -9.96 -11.38
CA ASP A 38 4.04 -9.54 -10.32
C ASP A 38 4.75 -8.23 -10.72
N ASN A 39 4.59 -7.22 -9.89
CA ASN A 39 5.25 -5.90 -10.02
C ASN A 39 6.23 -5.62 -8.87
N GLY A 40 6.66 -6.64 -8.15
CA GLY A 40 7.54 -6.54 -6.99
C GLY A 40 6.82 -6.17 -5.68
N ALA A 41 5.50 -6.09 -5.68
CA ALA A 41 4.69 -5.86 -4.50
C ALA A 41 3.59 -6.93 -4.37
N TYR A 42 3.44 -7.51 -3.19
CA TYR A 42 2.29 -8.38 -2.93
C TYR A 42 1.05 -7.53 -2.71
N GLU A 43 0.29 -7.32 -3.78
CA GLU A 43 -0.96 -6.56 -3.76
C GLU A 43 -2.02 -7.30 -4.59
N MET A 44 -2.87 -8.04 -3.91
CA MET A 44 -3.93 -8.81 -4.56
C MET A 44 -5.17 -7.94 -4.81
N PRO A 45 -5.82 -8.10 -5.99
CA PRO A 45 -7.07 -7.41 -6.27
C PRO A 45 -8.17 -7.87 -5.31
N LYS A 46 -9.17 -7.02 -5.12
CA LYS A 46 -10.39 -7.34 -4.37
C LYS A 46 -11.46 -7.88 -5.32
N ILE A 47 -12.41 -8.64 -4.77
CA ILE A 47 -13.62 -9.02 -5.52
C ILE A 47 -14.31 -7.74 -5.99
N ASP A 48 -14.83 -7.74 -7.20
CA ASP A 48 -15.44 -6.63 -7.92
C ASP A 48 -14.47 -5.55 -8.46
N ASP A 49 -13.16 -5.64 -8.19
CA ASP A 49 -12.19 -4.76 -8.86
C ASP A 49 -12.26 -4.95 -10.39
N MET A 50 -12.27 -3.83 -11.11
CA MET A 50 -12.12 -3.83 -12.56
C MET A 50 -10.65 -3.95 -12.92
N VAL A 51 -10.34 -4.93 -13.79
CA VAL A 51 -8.97 -5.27 -14.18
C VAL A 51 -8.81 -5.38 -15.69
N VAL A 52 -7.61 -5.12 -16.16
CA VAL A 52 -7.18 -5.41 -17.53
C VAL A 52 -6.58 -6.81 -17.56
N VAL A 53 -7.00 -7.59 -18.53
CA VAL A 53 -6.54 -8.98 -18.77
C VAL A 53 -5.96 -9.10 -20.16
N ALA A 54 -4.77 -9.65 -20.26
CA ALA A 54 -4.16 -10.06 -21.52
C ALA A 54 -4.41 -11.55 -21.75
N HIS A 55 -5.13 -11.92 -22.81
CA HIS A 55 -5.31 -13.31 -23.22
C HIS A 55 -4.14 -13.75 -24.12
N LEU A 56 -3.65 -14.97 -23.92
CA LEU A 56 -2.53 -15.50 -24.67
C LEU A 56 -2.98 -15.98 -26.07
N THR A 57 -2.17 -15.69 -27.08
CA THR A 57 -2.48 -16.03 -28.48
C THR A 57 -2.57 -17.54 -28.70
N ASN A 58 -1.74 -18.30 -28.01
CA ASN A 58 -1.63 -19.76 -28.20
C ASN A 58 -2.61 -20.57 -27.35
N ALA A 59 -3.27 -19.91 -26.41
CA ALA A 59 -4.25 -20.51 -25.50
C ALA A 59 -5.31 -19.47 -25.13
N PRO A 60 -6.39 -19.31 -25.93
CA PRO A 60 -7.42 -18.30 -25.67
C PRO A 60 -8.11 -18.43 -24.31
N SER A 61 -8.06 -19.63 -23.71
CA SER A 61 -8.53 -19.89 -22.35
C SER A 61 -7.52 -19.52 -21.26
N ALA A 62 -6.30 -19.10 -21.61
CA ALA A 62 -5.28 -18.64 -20.68
C ALA A 62 -5.05 -17.14 -20.81
N GLY A 63 -4.65 -16.51 -19.71
CA GLY A 63 -4.40 -15.08 -19.67
C GLY A 63 -3.58 -14.67 -18.45
N VAL A 64 -3.23 -13.40 -18.38
CA VAL A 64 -2.56 -12.76 -17.25
C VAL A 64 -3.36 -11.52 -16.88
N ILE A 65 -3.65 -11.34 -15.60
CA ILE A 65 -4.27 -10.14 -15.07
C ILE A 65 -3.17 -9.09 -14.90
N LEU A 66 -3.25 -8.01 -15.67
CA LEU A 66 -2.23 -6.95 -15.68
C LEU A 66 -2.38 -5.97 -14.52
N GLY A 67 -3.58 -5.84 -13.96
CA GLY A 67 -3.85 -4.99 -12.82
C GLY A 67 -5.09 -4.12 -12.96
N LYS A 68 -5.32 -3.27 -11.98
CA LYS A 68 -6.40 -2.27 -11.94
C LYS A 68 -6.04 -1.05 -12.77
N PHE A 69 -7.03 -0.26 -13.12
CA PHE A 69 -6.87 1.01 -13.81
C PHE A 69 -7.84 2.05 -13.26
N TRP A 70 -7.51 3.33 -13.46
CA TRP A 70 -8.38 4.43 -13.06
C TRP A 70 -9.62 4.52 -13.95
N ASN A 71 -10.79 4.65 -13.34
CA ASN A 71 -12.07 4.75 -14.02
C ASN A 71 -13.10 5.48 -13.12
N GLY A 72 -14.34 5.62 -13.57
CA GLY A 72 -15.37 6.32 -12.82
C GLY A 72 -15.73 5.74 -11.44
N ALA A 73 -15.43 4.46 -11.20
CA ALA A 73 -15.63 3.81 -9.90
C ALA A 73 -14.33 3.73 -9.08
N ASN A 74 -13.17 3.84 -9.73
CA ASN A 74 -11.85 3.82 -9.14
C ASN A 74 -11.09 5.09 -9.55
N VAL A 75 -11.37 6.19 -8.88
CA VAL A 75 -10.77 7.50 -9.18
C VAL A 75 -9.44 7.69 -8.45
N PRO A 76 -8.48 8.43 -9.03
CA PRO A 76 -7.25 8.77 -8.34
C PRO A 76 -7.53 9.54 -7.04
N PRO A 77 -6.88 9.19 -5.91
CA PRO A 77 -7.10 9.87 -4.63
C PRO A 77 -6.59 11.32 -4.61
N GLU A 78 -5.64 11.64 -5.50
CA GLU A 78 -5.11 12.98 -5.72
C GLU A 78 -4.96 13.25 -7.21
N GLY A 79 -5.56 14.34 -7.70
CA GLY A 79 -5.48 14.77 -9.10
C GLY A 79 -4.43 15.87 -9.31
N LYS A 80 -3.27 15.81 -8.65
CA LYS A 80 -2.23 16.86 -8.69
C LYS A 80 -0.97 16.35 -9.35
N ARG A 81 -0.31 17.24 -10.11
CA ARG A 81 1.04 17.03 -10.64
C ARG A 81 2.06 17.04 -9.50
N GLY A 82 3.10 16.22 -9.61
CA GLY A 82 4.21 16.20 -8.65
C GLY A 82 3.93 15.37 -7.39
N ILE A 83 2.81 14.68 -7.33
CA ILE A 83 2.49 13.75 -6.26
C ILE A 83 2.80 12.31 -6.70
N VAL A 84 3.55 11.60 -5.88
CA VAL A 84 3.67 10.14 -5.92
C VAL A 84 3.01 9.59 -4.66
N ARG A 85 2.03 8.72 -4.82
CA ARG A 85 1.25 8.21 -3.71
C ARG A 85 0.94 6.73 -3.88
N LYS A 86 1.10 5.96 -2.80
CA LYS A 86 0.64 4.58 -2.69
C LYS A 86 -0.33 4.46 -1.52
N ASP A 87 -1.55 4.07 -1.83
CA ASP A 87 -2.58 3.75 -0.85
C ASP A 87 -2.56 2.25 -0.55
N ILE A 88 -2.52 1.92 0.72
CA ILE A 88 -2.60 0.56 1.22
C ILE A 88 -3.92 0.42 1.97
N ASP A 89 -4.68 -0.63 1.68
CA ASP A 89 -6.00 -0.92 2.23
C ASP A 89 -6.95 0.30 2.24
N ASN A 90 -7.20 0.82 1.03
CA ASN A 90 -8.11 1.97 0.81
C ASN A 90 -7.73 3.24 1.59
N GLY A 91 -6.43 3.51 1.71
CA GLY A 91 -5.93 4.72 2.35
C GLY A 91 -5.79 4.62 3.87
N LYS A 92 -5.96 3.44 4.48
CA LYS A 92 -5.67 3.24 5.90
C LYS A 92 -4.18 3.44 6.23
N CYS A 93 -3.30 3.13 5.28
CA CYS A 93 -1.91 3.49 5.32
C CYS A 93 -1.52 4.11 3.97
N VAL A 94 -0.85 5.24 3.99
CA VAL A 94 -0.47 6.01 2.81
C VAL A 94 1.01 6.33 2.85
N ILE A 95 1.69 6.03 1.76
CA ILE A 95 3.05 6.51 1.51
C ILE A 95 2.94 7.58 0.43
N ARG A 96 3.39 8.80 0.70
CA ARG A 96 3.21 9.95 -0.18
C ARG A 96 4.49 10.76 -0.31
N TYR A 97 4.80 11.21 -1.50
CA TYR A 97 5.83 12.20 -1.77
C TYR A 97 5.21 13.38 -2.52
N ASP A 98 5.54 14.61 -2.08
CA ASP A 98 5.14 15.87 -2.68
C ASP A 98 6.40 16.58 -3.18
N SER A 99 6.53 16.71 -4.49
CA SER A 99 7.72 17.35 -5.10
C SER A 99 7.71 18.86 -4.98
N GLU A 100 6.55 19.49 -4.81
CA GLU A 100 6.44 20.95 -4.63
C GLU A 100 7.00 21.36 -3.27
N HIS A 101 6.68 20.60 -2.22
CA HIS A 101 7.14 20.86 -0.85
C HIS A 101 8.34 20.00 -0.46
N THR A 102 8.85 19.15 -1.35
CA THR A 102 9.96 18.21 -1.10
C THR A 102 9.73 17.36 0.16
N THR A 103 8.50 16.90 0.36
CA THR A 103 8.08 16.22 1.60
C THR A 103 7.72 14.78 1.33
N ALA A 104 8.32 13.84 2.08
CA ALA A 104 7.93 12.43 2.12
C ALA A 104 7.15 12.16 3.41
N GLN A 105 6.05 11.42 3.30
CA GLN A 105 5.14 11.13 4.40
C GLN A 105 4.78 9.64 4.43
N VAL A 106 4.69 9.08 5.63
CA VAL A 106 4.08 7.78 5.91
C VAL A 106 2.99 7.99 6.95
N ASN A 107 1.74 7.80 6.56
CA ASN A 107 0.58 7.95 7.43
C ASN A 107 -0.14 6.62 7.55
N CYS A 108 -0.23 6.07 8.74
CA CYS A 108 -0.96 4.85 9.05
C CYS A 108 -1.95 5.10 10.18
N GLY A 109 -3.18 4.63 10.04
CA GLY A 109 -4.19 4.66 11.11
C GLY A 109 -3.97 3.63 12.23
N GLY A 110 -2.87 2.90 12.18
CA GLY A 110 -2.46 1.89 13.16
C GLY A 110 -1.00 2.07 13.55
N THR A 111 -0.34 0.98 13.87
CA THR A 111 1.08 0.96 14.27
C THR A 111 1.98 0.99 13.04
N ILE A 112 3.07 1.76 13.12
CA ILE A 112 4.21 1.69 12.20
C ILE A 112 5.36 1.02 12.96
N GLU A 113 5.82 -0.14 12.47
CA GLU A 113 6.96 -0.86 13.00
C GLU A 113 8.14 -0.73 12.04
N ILE A 114 9.28 -0.27 12.54
CA ILE A 114 10.53 -0.14 11.78
C ILE A 114 11.59 -0.95 12.50
N THR A 115 12.02 -2.05 11.90
CA THR A 115 12.99 -2.96 12.48
C THR A 115 14.21 -3.09 11.59
N GLY A 116 15.40 -2.88 12.13
CA GLY A 116 16.66 -3.13 11.47
C GLY A 116 17.43 -4.25 12.19
N ALA A 117 17.91 -5.27 11.47
CA ALA A 117 18.65 -6.39 12.07
C ALA A 117 19.98 -5.94 12.71
N VAL A 118 20.55 -4.85 12.24
CA VAL A 118 21.83 -4.31 12.74
C VAL A 118 21.64 -2.94 13.37
N SER A 119 21.01 -2.02 12.64
CA SER A 119 20.73 -0.67 13.12
C SER A 119 19.55 -0.03 12.39
N VAL A 120 18.93 0.94 13.05
CA VAL A 120 18.05 1.93 12.44
C VAL A 120 18.66 3.30 12.73
N GLU A 121 19.06 4.04 11.70
CA GLU A 121 19.65 5.36 11.82
C GLU A 121 18.68 6.44 11.35
N ILE A 122 18.44 7.45 12.18
CA ILE A 122 17.60 8.60 11.86
C ILE A 122 18.46 9.85 12.10
N SER A 123 18.76 10.59 11.04
CA SER A 123 19.57 11.80 11.10
C SER A 123 18.90 12.95 10.36
N GLY A 124 19.07 14.16 10.89
CA GLY A 124 18.54 15.39 10.31
C GLY A 124 19.06 16.60 11.10
N ALA A 125 18.85 17.82 10.57
CA ALA A 125 19.17 19.03 11.31
C ALA A 125 18.32 19.13 12.60
N GLU A 126 17.09 18.58 12.54
CA GLU A 126 16.19 18.46 13.68
C GLU A 126 15.45 17.12 13.58
N VAL A 127 15.25 16.45 14.71
CA VAL A 127 14.42 15.26 14.84
C VAL A 127 13.39 15.53 15.92
N THR A 128 12.13 15.65 15.51
CA THR A 128 11.01 15.89 16.41
C THR A 128 10.17 14.62 16.58
N ILE A 129 9.94 14.22 17.83
CA ILE A 129 9.06 13.09 18.19
C ILE A 129 7.93 13.63 19.06
N ASN A 130 6.72 13.64 18.49
CA ASN A 130 5.51 14.10 19.18
C ASN A 130 4.62 12.91 19.50
N GLY A 131 4.19 12.79 20.75
CA GLY A 131 3.16 11.87 21.19
C GLY A 131 2.10 12.65 21.96
N ASP A 132 0.84 12.58 21.57
CA ASP A 132 -0.24 13.36 22.22
C ASP A 132 -0.43 12.96 23.69
N GLU A 133 -0.28 11.67 24.02
CA GLU A 133 -0.30 11.12 25.38
C GLU A 133 0.75 10.01 25.56
N GLY A 134 1.69 9.92 24.62
CA GLY A 134 2.69 8.85 24.55
C GLY A 134 4.04 9.25 25.11
N ASP A 135 4.92 8.27 25.20
CA ASP A 135 6.28 8.39 25.70
C ASP A 135 7.28 7.80 24.71
N VAL A 136 8.49 8.28 24.74
CA VAL A 136 9.63 7.64 24.08
C VAL A 136 10.34 6.78 25.10
N VAL A 137 10.27 5.47 24.91
CA VAL A 137 10.89 4.50 25.82
C VAL A 137 12.16 3.93 25.16
N VAL A 138 13.30 4.07 25.82
CA VAL A 138 14.58 3.51 25.38
C VAL A 138 15.04 2.50 26.43
N ASN A 139 15.16 1.22 26.03
CA ASN A 139 15.52 0.13 26.95
C ASN A 139 14.72 0.08 28.26
N GLY A 140 13.41 0.37 28.17
CA GLY A 140 12.53 0.40 29.33
C GLY A 140 12.57 1.68 30.15
N VAL A 141 13.35 2.67 29.74
CA VAL A 141 13.43 3.99 30.41
C VAL A 141 12.59 5.00 29.63
N SER A 142 11.61 5.61 30.31
CA SER A 142 10.82 6.72 29.79
C SER A 142 11.67 7.98 29.61
N LEU A 143 11.66 8.60 28.45
CA LEU A 143 12.36 9.86 28.25
C LEU A 143 11.55 11.05 28.78
N VAL A 144 10.22 10.91 28.88
CA VAL A 144 9.33 11.97 29.37
C VAL A 144 9.22 11.97 30.89
N ASN A 145 9.20 10.78 31.51
CA ASN A 145 8.91 10.61 32.94
C ASN A 145 10.07 10.06 33.78
N HIS A 146 11.31 9.94 33.19
CA HIS A 146 12.44 9.46 33.99
C HIS A 146 12.88 10.49 35.03
N THR A 147 13.39 10.01 36.14
CA THR A 147 13.91 10.84 37.22
C THR A 147 15.40 10.62 37.42
N HIS A 148 16.14 11.69 37.66
CA HIS A 148 17.55 11.65 38.02
C HIS A 148 17.72 11.75 39.52
N GLY A 149 17.67 10.66 40.26
CA GLY A 149 17.95 10.59 41.70
C GLY A 149 17.52 11.83 42.50
N SER A 150 18.40 12.80 42.64
CA SER A 150 18.14 14.08 43.31
C SER A 150 18.05 15.27 42.34
N GLY A 151 18.05 15.03 41.02
CA GLY A 151 17.95 16.09 40.01
C GLY A 151 16.48 16.40 39.63
N PRO A 152 16.19 17.61 39.13
CA PRO A 152 14.84 17.92 38.62
C PRO A 152 14.51 17.13 37.38
N ALA A 153 13.22 16.85 37.17
CA ALA A 153 12.73 16.30 35.90
C ALA A 153 13.05 17.23 34.74
N PRO A 154 13.19 16.72 33.49
CA PRO A 154 13.36 17.55 32.30
C PRO A 154 12.21 18.55 32.19
N SER A 155 12.53 19.85 32.04
CA SER A 155 11.52 20.88 31.82
C SER A 155 11.19 20.99 30.33
N LYS A 156 9.91 21.16 30.00
CA LYS A 156 9.51 21.61 28.66
C LYS A 156 9.92 23.09 28.52
N GLU A 157 10.73 23.40 27.52
CA GLU A 157 10.93 24.77 27.06
C GLU A 157 9.77 25.22 26.18
#